data_33af286df0f7e9d26fc54add66ac29b2
#
_entry.id   33af286df0f7e9d26fc54add66ac29b2
#
_cell.length_a   1.000
_cell.length_b   1.000
_cell.length_c   1.000
_cell.angle_alpha   90.00
_cell.angle_beta   90.00
_cell.angle_gamma   90.00
#
_symmetry.space_group_name_H-M   'P 1'
#
loop_
_entity.id
_entity.type
_entity.pdbx_description
1 polymer ?
#
loop_
_entity_poly.entity_id
_entity_poly.type
_entity_poly.pdbx_seq_one_letter_code
_entity_poly.pdbx_strand_id
1 'polypeptide(L)'
;MSLADELYRRTCLDILENGFSDEGLEVRPRWADGTPAHTIKKFGVVNRYDLSKEFPIMTLRRTFWKSAVDELLWIWQKKSNRICDLGSHVWDEWAGPDGTIGKAYGYQLGLKHQYKEGMFDQVDRVLYDLKHNPASRRILTSIYNFDDLHEMNLYPCAYSMTFNVTGNKLNAILNQRSQDMLTANNWNVCQYAVLVHMMAQVSGLQAGELVHVIADCHIYDRHIPAVKAMLEKEGYAAPKFTMDESITDFYAFTKDSFKMEGYRYHDFDFEIPMAI
;
A
#
# COMPACT_ATOMS: atom_id res chain seq x y z
N MET A 1 -5.83 3.93 21.42
CA MET A 1 -5.73 3.06 20.24
C MET A 1 -5.62 3.96 19.03
N SER A 2 -4.80 3.62 18.05
CA SER A 2 -4.71 4.38 16.79
C SER A 2 -5.96 4.17 15.92
N LEU A 3 -6.25 5.12 15.03
CA LEU A 3 -7.32 4.95 14.03
C LEU A 3 -7.06 3.74 13.11
N ALA A 4 -5.79 3.48 12.79
CA ALA A 4 -5.42 2.32 11.97
C ALA A 4 -5.81 1.00 12.64
N ASP A 5 -5.59 0.86 13.95
CA ASP A 5 -6.01 -0.33 14.70
C ASP A 5 -7.55 -0.45 14.79
N GLU A 6 -8.23 0.68 14.99
CA GLU A 6 -9.69 0.73 15.05
C GLU A 6 -10.32 0.27 13.73
N LEU A 7 -9.86 0.84 12.62
CA LEU A 7 -10.34 0.49 11.29
C LEU A 7 -10.01 -0.96 10.91
N TYR A 8 -8.80 -1.41 11.24
CA TYR A 8 -8.38 -2.80 11.02
C TYR A 8 -9.30 -3.77 11.80
N ARG A 9 -9.49 -3.50 13.09
CA ARG A 9 -10.36 -4.31 13.97
C ARG A 9 -11.78 -4.38 13.43
N ARG A 10 -12.38 -3.25 13.11
CA ARG A 10 -13.74 -3.17 12.55
C ARG A 10 -13.85 -3.98 11.26
N THR A 11 -12.90 -3.83 10.35
CA THR A 11 -12.90 -4.52 9.05
C THR A 11 -12.73 -6.03 9.25
N CYS A 12 -11.79 -6.47 10.08
CA CYS A 12 -11.58 -7.90 10.32
C CYS A 12 -12.76 -8.55 11.03
N LEU A 13 -13.39 -7.88 12.00
CA LEU A 13 -14.61 -8.39 12.65
C LEU A 13 -15.75 -8.54 11.64
N ASP A 14 -15.96 -7.53 10.79
CA ASP A 14 -17.01 -7.62 9.76
C ASP A 14 -16.73 -8.75 8.75
N ILE A 15 -15.47 -8.98 8.37
CA ILE A 15 -15.11 -10.13 7.53
C ILE A 15 -15.43 -11.44 8.23
N LEU A 16 -15.00 -11.60 9.48
CA LEU A 16 -15.16 -12.86 10.22
C LEU A 16 -16.61 -13.19 10.56
N GLU A 17 -17.45 -12.16 10.81
CA GLU A 17 -18.86 -12.33 11.22
C GLU A 17 -19.82 -12.37 10.03
N ASN A 18 -19.56 -11.56 8.98
CA ASN A 18 -20.49 -11.31 7.89
C ASN A 18 -19.87 -11.53 6.50
N GLY A 19 -18.65 -12.07 6.43
CA GLY A 19 -17.96 -12.31 5.16
C GLY A 19 -18.48 -13.55 4.45
N PHE A 20 -18.26 -13.60 3.15
CA PHE A 20 -18.50 -14.77 2.32
C PHE A 20 -17.28 -15.69 2.36
N SER A 21 -17.46 -16.97 2.68
CA SER A 21 -16.42 -18.00 2.57
C SER A 21 -16.43 -18.59 1.15
N ASP A 22 -15.25 -18.72 0.54
CA ASP A 22 -15.06 -19.43 -0.72
C ASP A 22 -14.64 -20.91 -0.50
N GLU A 23 -14.79 -21.43 0.71
CA GLU A 23 -14.57 -22.84 1.01
C GLU A 23 -15.43 -23.74 0.11
N GLY A 24 -14.79 -24.74 -0.49
CA GLY A 24 -15.44 -25.65 -1.44
C GLY A 24 -15.51 -25.12 -2.88
N LEU A 25 -15.10 -23.87 -3.14
CA LEU A 25 -14.95 -23.35 -4.50
C LEU A 25 -13.55 -23.63 -5.04
N GLU A 26 -13.42 -23.65 -6.36
CA GLU A 26 -12.11 -23.69 -6.98
C GLU A 26 -11.44 -22.31 -6.83
N VAL A 27 -10.27 -22.26 -6.20
CA VAL A 27 -9.48 -21.05 -5.99
C VAL A 27 -8.09 -21.24 -6.56
N ARG A 28 -7.51 -20.14 -7.11
CA ARG A 28 -6.15 -20.18 -7.67
C ARG A 28 -5.06 -20.31 -6.59
N PRO A 29 -5.10 -19.53 -5.49
CA PRO A 29 -4.02 -19.55 -4.52
C PRO A 29 -3.87 -20.92 -3.85
N ARG A 30 -2.61 -21.26 -3.55
CA ARG A 30 -2.24 -22.51 -2.86
C ARG A 30 -1.33 -22.22 -1.68
N TRP A 31 -1.48 -23.01 -0.63
CA TRP A 31 -0.50 -23.09 0.44
C TRP A 31 0.75 -23.86 -0.04
N ALA A 32 1.87 -23.70 0.69
CA ALA A 32 3.12 -24.40 0.37
C ALA A 32 2.99 -25.93 0.26
N ASP A 33 1.99 -26.53 0.92
CA ASP A 33 1.69 -27.97 0.84
C ASP A 33 0.80 -28.35 -0.37
N GLY A 34 0.48 -27.38 -1.24
CA GLY A 34 -0.35 -27.57 -2.44
C GLY A 34 -1.85 -27.54 -2.20
N THR A 35 -2.31 -27.44 -0.96
CA THR A 35 -3.74 -27.35 -0.66
C THR A 35 -4.32 -25.98 -1.05
N PRO A 36 -5.63 -25.91 -1.43
CA PRO A 36 -6.27 -24.64 -1.72
C PRO A 36 -6.19 -23.65 -0.55
N ALA A 37 -5.85 -22.40 -0.82
CA ALA A 37 -5.87 -21.32 0.16
C ALA A 37 -7.20 -20.57 0.07
N HIS A 38 -8.17 -20.98 0.89
CA HIS A 38 -9.50 -20.39 0.94
C HIS A 38 -9.53 -19.09 1.76
N THR A 39 -10.53 -18.27 1.50
CA THR A 39 -10.69 -16.97 2.16
C THR A 39 -12.10 -16.77 2.73
N ILE A 40 -12.19 -15.91 3.73
CA ILE A 40 -13.43 -15.22 4.09
C ILE A 40 -13.24 -13.77 3.65
N LYS A 41 -14.21 -13.20 2.93
CA LYS A 41 -14.06 -11.91 2.27
C LYS A 41 -15.30 -11.01 2.30
N LYS A 42 -15.04 -9.71 2.19
CA LYS A 42 -16.06 -8.66 2.00
C LYS A 42 -15.74 -7.89 0.72
N PHE A 43 -16.78 -7.55 0.00
CA PHE A 43 -16.69 -6.71 -1.18
C PHE A 43 -16.91 -5.23 -0.85
N GLY A 44 -16.04 -4.35 -1.41
CA GLY A 44 -16.29 -2.91 -1.39
C GLY A 44 -16.02 -2.23 -0.04
N VAL A 45 -14.93 -2.61 0.65
CA VAL A 45 -14.51 -1.97 1.91
C VAL A 45 -13.85 -0.63 1.63
N VAL A 46 -14.22 0.40 2.41
CA VAL A 46 -13.63 1.74 2.34
C VAL A 46 -13.18 2.18 3.72
N ASN A 47 -11.87 2.42 3.87
CA ASN A 47 -11.26 2.98 5.07
C ASN A 47 -10.72 4.38 4.79
N ARG A 48 -10.84 5.29 5.76
CA ARG A 48 -10.42 6.68 5.65
C ARG A 48 -9.46 7.04 6.76
N TYR A 49 -8.31 7.62 6.40
CA TYR A 49 -7.25 7.99 7.32
C TYR A 49 -6.96 9.49 7.16
N ASP A 50 -7.26 10.28 8.19
CA ASP A 50 -6.93 11.71 8.23
C ASP A 50 -5.44 11.88 8.63
N LEU A 51 -4.59 12.01 7.61
CA LEU A 51 -3.13 12.11 7.79
C LEU A 51 -2.70 13.42 8.48
N SER A 52 -3.60 14.40 8.58
CA SER A 52 -3.33 15.63 9.32
C SER A 52 -3.47 15.46 10.84
N LYS A 53 -4.07 14.36 11.30
CA LYS A 53 -4.27 14.05 12.72
C LYS A 53 -3.29 13.04 13.26
N GLU A 54 -3.11 11.93 12.55
CA GLU A 54 -2.19 10.87 12.95
C GLU A 54 -1.68 10.08 11.75
N PHE A 55 -0.54 9.45 11.93
CA PHE A 55 0.00 8.55 10.92
C PHE A 55 -0.63 7.15 11.07
N PRO A 56 -1.20 6.58 9.98
CA PRO A 56 -1.95 5.32 10.05
C PRO A 56 -1.02 4.10 10.05
N ILE A 57 -0.45 3.78 11.19
CA ILE A 57 0.35 2.56 11.39
C ILE A 57 -0.30 1.68 12.44
N MET A 58 -0.34 0.37 12.15
CA MET A 58 -0.86 -0.64 13.07
C MET A 58 0.05 -0.78 14.29
N THR A 59 -0.57 -0.94 15.49
CA THR A 59 0.14 -1.22 16.75
C THR A 59 -0.19 -2.60 17.32
N LEU A 60 -1.19 -3.29 16.79
CA LEU A 60 -1.57 -4.65 17.22
C LEU A 60 -0.49 -5.70 16.95
N ARG A 61 0.38 -5.44 15.99
CA ARG A 61 1.65 -6.12 15.76
C ARG A 61 2.63 -5.17 15.06
N ARG A 62 3.90 -5.55 15.03
CA ARG A 62 4.93 -4.77 14.34
C ARG A 62 4.64 -4.66 12.84
N THR A 63 4.67 -3.42 12.33
CA THR A 63 4.82 -3.13 10.90
C THR A 63 6.27 -2.80 10.63
N PHE A 64 6.93 -3.51 9.73
CA PHE A 64 8.29 -3.25 9.28
C PHE A 64 8.30 -2.05 8.32
N TRP A 65 7.90 -0.89 8.85
CA TRP A 65 7.63 0.31 8.08
C TRP A 65 8.82 0.82 7.25
N LYS A 66 10.06 0.64 7.73
CA LYS A 66 11.25 1.01 6.93
C LYS A 66 11.39 0.17 5.67
N SER A 67 11.05 -1.12 5.74
CA SER A 67 11.02 -1.99 4.55
C SER A 67 9.85 -1.62 3.64
N ALA A 68 8.70 -1.25 4.19
CA ALA A 68 7.57 -0.75 3.42
C ALA A 68 7.90 0.56 2.69
N VAL A 69 8.65 1.45 3.32
CA VAL A 69 9.15 2.69 2.68
C VAL A 69 10.19 2.37 1.59
N ASP A 70 11.11 1.44 1.83
CA ASP A 70 12.11 1.04 0.82
C ASP A 70 11.43 0.49 -0.45
N GLU A 71 10.40 -0.34 -0.29
CA GLU A 71 9.57 -0.84 -1.40
C GLU A 71 8.81 0.30 -2.09
N LEU A 72 8.24 1.25 -1.33
CA LEU A 72 7.60 2.44 -1.91
C LEU A 72 8.57 3.22 -2.80
N LEU A 73 9.79 3.47 -2.31
CA LEU A 73 10.81 4.19 -3.06
C LEU A 73 11.27 3.39 -4.29
N TRP A 74 11.35 2.08 -4.18
CA TRP A 74 11.66 1.19 -5.30
C TRP A 74 10.59 1.29 -6.40
N ILE A 75 9.30 1.28 -6.04
CA ILE A 75 8.18 1.39 -6.99
C ILE A 75 8.07 2.80 -7.58
N TRP A 76 8.08 3.85 -6.73
CA TRP A 76 7.68 5.20 -7.12
C TRP A 76 8.82 6.12 -7.52
N GLN A 77 10.01 5.96 -6.92
CA GLN A 77 11.18 6.77 -7.28
C GLN A 77 12.06 6.08 -8.31
N LYS A 78 12.52 4.86 -7.98
CA LYS A 78 13.39 4.08 -8.89
C LYS A 78 12.62 3.60 -10.11
N LYS A 79 11.29 3.46 -10.00
CA LYS A 79 10.41 2.95 -11.08
C LYS A 79 10.94 1.62 -11.63
N SER A 80 11.45 0.79 -10.71
CA SER A 80 12.13 -0.44 -11.03
C SER A 80 11.20 -1.65 -10.87
N ASN A 81 11.48 -2.69 -11.63
CA ASN A 81 10.92 -4.03 -11.49
C ASN A 81 11.99 -5.08 -11.15
N ARG A 82 13.25 -4.65 -10.92
CA ARG A 82 14.39 -5.53 -10.62
C ARG A 82 14.51 -5.72 -9.12
N ILE A 83 14.55 -6.98 -8.67
CA ILE A 83 14.64 -7.31 -7.23
C ILE A 83 15.95 -6.79 -6.61
N CYS A 84 17.06 -6.77 -7.36
CA CYS A 84 18.34 -6.28 -6.86
C CYS A 84 18.35 -4.77 -6.52
N ASP A 85 17.36 -4.01 -6.98
CA ASP A 85 17.21 -2.58 -6.66
C ASP A 85 16.45 -2.36 -5.35
N LEU A 86 15.84 -3.42 -4.78
CA LEU A 86 15.11 -3.42 -3.51
C LEU A 86 16.02 -3.93 -2.39
N GLY A 87 16.02 -3.25 -1.26
CA GLY A 87 16.86 -3.61 -0.10
C GLY A 87 16.22 -4.65 0.84
N SER A 88 15.08 -5.25 0.47
CA SER A 88 14.37 -6.28 1.25
C SER A 88 14.01 -7.47 0.38
N HIS A 89 13.66 -8.61 1.00
CA HIS A 89 13.35 -9.87 0.35
C HIS A 89 11.84 -10.11 0.12
N VAL A 90 11.01 -9.07 0.25
CA VAL A 90 9.55 -9.21 0.21
C VAL A 90 8.97 -9.58 -1.15
N TRP A 91 9.79 -9.51 -2.21
CA TRP A 91 9.41 -9.84 -3.58
C TRP A 91 10.13 -11.05 -4.17
N ASP A 92 11.00 -11.73 -3.41
CA ASP A 92 11.83 -12.82 -3.92
C ASP A 92 11.01 -13.97 -4.53
N GLU A 93 9.84 -14.28 -3.94
CA GLU A 93 8.95 -15.36 -4.41
C GLU A 93 8.28 -15.05 -5.76
N TRP A 94 8.21 -13.77 -6.15
CA TRP A 94 7.65 -13.33 -7.44
C TRP A 94 8.72 -12.98 -8.48
N ALA A 95 10.01 -13.17 -8.13
CA ALA A 95 11.10 -12.94 -9.05
C ALA A 95 11.14 -14.00 -10.15
N GLY A 96 11.16 -13.55 -11.41
CA GLY A 96 11.43 -14.42 -12.54
C GLY A 96 12.91 -14.80 -12.65
N PRO A 97 13.28 -15.72 -13.57
CA PRO A 97 14.66 -16.13 -13.79
C PRO A 97 15.60 -14.98 -14.18
N ASP A 98 15.04 -13.90 -14.69
CA ASP A 98 15.75 -12.67 -15.07
C ASP A 98 15.98 -11.70 -13.89
N GLY A 99 15.53 -12.07 -12.68
CA GLY A 99 15.62 -11.25 -11.47
C GLY A 99 14.67 -10.06 -11.45
N THR A 100 13.58 -10.11 -12.24
CA THR A 100 12.54 -9.08 -12.27
C THR A 100 11.18 -9.63 -11.84
N ILE A 101 10.23 -8.73 -11.54
CA ILE A 101 8.81 -9.07 -11.35
C ILE A 101 7.99 -8.89 -12.65
N GLY A 102 8.67 -8.90 -13.79
CA GLY A 102 8.06 -8.62 -15.08
C GLY A 102 7.69 -7.16 -15.27
N LYS A 103 6.75 -6.84 -16.16
CA LYS A 103 6.31 -5.47 -16.46
C LYS A 103 5.34 -4.90 -15.40
N ALA A 104 5.55 -5.21 -14.12
CA ALA A 104 4.66 -4.84 -13.04
C ALA A 104 5.15 -3.61 -12.25
N TYR A 105 4.26 -3.00 -11.48
CA TYR A 105 4.47 -1.93 -10.51
C TYR A 105 5.36 -0.78 -11.02
N GLY A 106 6.61 -0.66 -10.56
CA GLY A 106 7.51 0.43 -10.91
C GLY A 106 7.75 0.57 -12.41
N TYR A 107 7.80 -0.56 -13.14
CA TYR A 107 7.91 -0.54 -14.60
C TYR A 107 6.79 0.28 -15.24
N GLN A 108 5.53 0.04 -14.83
CA GLN A 108 4.37 0.76 -15.39
C GLN A 108 4.38 2.25 -15.03
N LEU A 109 4.84 2.62 -13.82
CA LEU A 109 4.98 4.02 -13.43
C LEU A 109 6.03 4.75 -14.26
N GLY A 110 7.09 4.05 -14.67
CA GLY A 110 8.21 4.62 -15.43
C GLY A 110 7.98 4.76 -16.93
N LEU A 111 6.92 4.16 -17.49
CA LEU A 111 6.59 4.30 -18.89
C LEU A 111 6.29 5.75 -19.24
N LYS A 112 6.91 6.24 -20.32
CA LYS A 112 6.71 7.62 -20.78
C LYS A 112 5.47 7.70 -21.69
N HIS A 113 4.61 8.66 -21.39
CA HIS A 113 3.39 8.96 -22.15
C HIS A 113 3.43 10.37 -22.69
N GLN A 114 2.83 10.57 -23.88
CA GLN A 114 2.72 11.89 -24.51
C GLN A 114 1.53 12.65 -23.92
N TYR A 115 1.80 13.79 -23.32
CA TYR A 115 0.80 14.77 -22.88
C TYR A 115 0.91 16.05 -23.73
N LYS A 116 -0.03 16.99 -23.57
CA LYS A 116 0.04 18.28 -24.27
C LYS A 116 1.28 19.07 -23.90
N GLU A 117 1.71 18.95 -22.67
CA GLU A 117 2.85 19.68 -22.09
C GLU A 117 4.20 18.99 -22.34
N GLY A 118 4.21 17.75 -22.87
CA GLY A 118 5.43 17.02 -23.18
C GLY A 118 5.35 15.53 -22.81
N MET A 119 6.52 14.90 -22.78
CA MET A 119 6.65 13.48 -22.39
C MET A 119 6.90 13.37 -20.89
N PHE A 120 6.02 12.67 -20.19
CA PHE A 120 6.15 12.38 -18.77
C PHE A 120 5.91 10.89 -18.51
N ASP A 121 6.55 10.36 -17.49
CA ASP A 121 6.02 9.16 -16.84
C ASP A 121 4.91 9.53 -15.85
N GLN A 122 4.25 8.53 -15.26
CA GLN A 122 3.07 8.79 -14.45
C GLN A 122 3.41 9.56 -13.16
N VAL A 123 4.59 9.32 -12.54
CA VAL A 123 5.01 10.00 -11.31
C VAL A 123 5.34 11.47 -11.59
N ASP A 124 6.15 11.71 -12.63
CA ASP A 124 6.51 13.07 -13.04
C ASP A 124 5.27 13.87 -13.46
N ARG A 125 4.30 13.21 -14.10
CA ARG A 125 3.03 13.84 -14.46
C ARG A 125 2.22 14.26 -13.23
N VAL A 126 2.10 13.40 -12.21
CA VAL A 126 1.43 13.76 -10.96
C VAL A 126 2.12 14.93 -10.28
N LEU A 127 3.45 14.92 -10.17
CA LEU A 127 4.23 16.01 -9.57
C LEU A 127 4.06 17.31 -10.33
N TYR A 128 4.05 17.25 -11.66
CA TYR A 128 3.79 18.40 -12.51
C TYR A 128 2.40 18.99 -12.26
N ASP A 129 1.36 18.15 -12.26
CA ASP A 129 -0.01 18.63 -12.08
C ASP A 129 -0.25 19.16 -10.67
N LEU A 130 0.31 18.57 -9.62
CA LEU A 130 0.20 19.08 -8.26
C LEU A 130 0.81 20.49 -8.11
N LYS A 131 1.88 20.80 -8.85
CA LYS A 131 2.56 22.10 -8.83
C LYS A 131 1.90 23.14 -9.74
N HIS A 132 1.41 22.73 -10.91
CA HIS A 132 0.96 23.66 -11.95
C HIS A 132 -0.55 23.69 -12.15
N ASN A 133 -1.25 22.58 -11.81
CA ASN A 133 -2.69 22.42 -12.00
C ASN A 133 -3.37 21.78 -10.79
N PRO A 134 -3.17 22.27 -9.55
CA PRO A 134 -3.65 21.57 -8.34
C PRO A 134 -5.18 21.41 -8.30
N ALA A 135 -5.94 22.24 -9.00
CA ALA A 135 -7.40 22.12 -9.12
C ALA A 135 -7.85 21.06 -10.13
N SER A 136 -6.93 20.37 -10.81
CA SER A 136 -7.25 19.33 -11.78
C SER A 136 -7.93 18.12 -11.12
N ARG A 137 -8.94 17.59 -11.80
CA ARG A 137 -9.63 16.31 -11.44
C ARG A 137 -9.06 15.11 -12.19
N ARG A 138 -7.85 15.26 -12.79
CA ARG A 138 -7.22 14.28 -13.67
C ARG A 138 -5.85 13.84 -13.15
N ILE A 139 -5.57 14.09 -11.87
CA ILE A 139 -4.29 13.75 -11.26
C ILE A 139 -4.42 12.30 -10.75
N LEU A 140 -3.90 11.36 -11.52
CA LEU A 140 -3.99 9.95 -11.16
C LEU A 140 -2.86 9.14 -11.81
N THR A 141 -2.61 7.96 -11.22
CA THR A 141 -1.78 6.90 -11.80
C THR A 141 -2.61 5.62 -11.94
N SER A 142 -2.28 4.81 -12.94
CA SER A 142 -2.83 3.46 -13.11
C SER A 142 -1.74 2.54 -13.63
N ILE A 143 -1.50 1.46 -12.91
CA ILE A 143 -0.47 0.47 -13.24
C ILE A 143 -1.05 -0.88 -13.69
N TYR A 144 -2.38 -0.97 -13.79
CA TYR A 144 -3.07 -2.12 -14.34
C TYR A 144 -3.19 -1.96 -15.86
N ASN A 145 -2.12 -2.33 -16.58
CA ASN A 145 -2.04 -2.22 -18.03
C ASN A 145 -2.40 -3.55 -18.67
N PHE A 146 -3.54 -3.60 -19.35
CA PHE A 146 -4.07 -4.82 -19.95
C PHE A 146 -3.15 -5.40 -21.04
N ASP A 147 -2.40 -4.56 -21.75
CA ASP A 147 -1.48 -5.01 -22.79
C ASP A 147 -0.26 -5.76 -22.22
N ASP A 148 0.12 -5.48 -20.99
CA ASP A 148 1.32 -6.04 -20.33
C ASP A 148 1.00 -7.10 -19.26
N LEU A 149 -0.29 -7.40 -18.96
CA LEU A 149 -0.65 -8.34 -17.89
C LEU A 149 0.03 -9.71 -18.02
N HIS A 150 0.14 -10.20 -19.26
CA HIS A 150 0.75 -11.51 -19.55
C HIS A 150 2.26 -11.56 -19.28
N GLU A 151 2.91 -10.41 -19.11
CA GLU A 151 4.33 -10.25 -18.74
C GLU A 151 4.53 -9.83 -17.29
N MET A 152 3.47 -9.83 -16.46
CA MET A 152 3.54 -9.53 -15.03
C MET A 152 3.57 -10.81 -14.21
N ASN A 153 4.57 -10.99 -13.35
CA ASN A 153 4.64 -12.15 -12.46
C ASN A 153 3.58 -12.07 -11.35
N LEU A 154 3.17 -10.86 -10.98
CA LEU A 154 2.04 -10.61 -10.09
C LEU A 154 1.24 -9.40 -10.60
N TYR A 155 -0.06 -9.59 -10.83
CA TYR A 155 -0.95 -8.49 -11.19
C TYR A 155 -1.08 -7.51 -10.03
N PRO A 156 -0.96 -6.18 -10.26
CA PRO A 156 -0.98 -5.19 -9.21
C PRO A 156 -2.24 -5.27 -8.34
N CYS A 157 -2.07 -5.43 -7.02
CA CYS A 157 -3.16 -5.37 -6.06
C CYS A 157 -3.57 -3.91 -5.82
N ALA A 158 -2.62 -3.06 -5.45
CA ALA A 158 -2.74 -1.61 -5.40
C ALA A 158 -2.52 -1.06 -6.81
N TYR A 159 -3.58 -0.87 -7.58
CA TYR A 159 -3.46 -0.68 -9.02
C TYR A 159 -3.63 0.77 -9.48
N SER A 160 -4.19 1.66 -8.68
CA SER A 160 -4.30 3.07 -9.03
C SER A 160 -4.33 3.99 -7.81
N MET A 161 -3.78 5.20 -8.01
CA MET A 161 -3.87 6.31 -7.08
C MET A 161 -4.55 7.49 -7.76
N THR A 162 -5.53 8.10 -7.10
CA THR A 162 -6.14 9.35 -7.54
C THR A 162 -5.83 10.43 -6.50
N PHE A 163 -5.37 11.58 -6.95
CA PHE A 163 -5.02 12.70 -6.08
C PHE A 163 -5.97 13.87 -6.28
N ASN A 164 -6.27 14.58 -5.21
CA ASN A 164 -7.11 15.77 -5.23
C ASN A 164 -6.63 16.79 -4.20
N VAL A 165 -6.58 18.05 -4.59
CA VAL A 165 -6.23 19.15 -3.70
C VAL A 165 -7.50 19.87 -3.26
N THR A 166 -7.73 19.94 -1.94
CA THR A 166 -8.83 20.68 -1.34
C THR A 166 -8.27 21.72 -0.36
N GLY A 167 -8.44 23.01 -0.69
CA GLY A 167 -7.71 24.08 0.00
C GLY A 167 -6.21 23.91 -0.20
N ASN A 168 -5.46 23.71 0.89
CA ASN A 168 -4.03 23.42 0.85
C ASN A 168 -3.70 21.95 1.20
N LYS A 169 -4.70 21.07 1.23
CA LYS A 169 -4.53 19.67 1.60
C LYS A 169 -4.53 18.77 0.35
N LEU A 170 -3.53 17.88 0.28
CA LEU A 170 -3.47 16.80 -0.69
C LEU A 170 -4.19 15.58 -0.13
N ASN A 171 -5.29 15.20 -0.76
CA ASN A 171 -6.02 13.96 -0.51
C ASN A 171 -5.70 12.93 -1.57
N ALA A 172 -5.78 11.66 -1.22
CA ALA A 172 -5.56 10.58 -2.16
C ALA A 172 -6.55 9.42 -1.97
N ILE A 173 -6.90 8.77 -3.08
CA ILE A 173 -7.62 7.49 -3.07
C ILE A 173 -6.66 6.42 -3.57
N LEU A 174 -6.42 5.41 -2.74
CA LEU A 174 -5.77 4.17 -3.12
C LEU A 174 -6.85 3.15 -3.52
N ASN A 175 -6.84 2.71 -4.77
CA ASN A 175 -7.71 1.63 -5.23
C ASN A 175 -6.95 0.30 -5.24
N GLN A 176 -7.48 -0.67 -4.50
CA GLN A 176 -7.00 -2.04 -4.45
C GLN A 176 -8.06 -3.02 -4.92
N ARG A 177 -7.67 -3.93 -5.83
CA ARG A 177 -8.56 -5.01 -6.28
C ARG A 177 -8.63 -6.17 -5.29
N SER A 178 -7.58 -6.32 -4.46
CA SER A 178 -7.41 -7.46 -3.55
C SER A 178 -6.53 -7.05 -2.37
N GLN A 179 -6.94 -7.40 -1.15
CA GLN A 179 -6.24 -7.04 0.08
C GLN A 179 -6.30 -8.17 1.11
N ASP A 180 -5.16 -8.82 1.33
CA ASP A 180 -4.96 -9.68 2.49
C ASP A 180 -4.81 -8.83 3.75
N MET A 181 -5.74 -9.03 4.69
CA MET A 181 -5.78 -8.23 5.91
C MET A 181 -4.62 -8.51 6.85
N LEU A 182 -4.10 -9.75 6.89
CA LEU A 182 -2.99 -10.08 7.78
C LEU A 182 -1.66 -9.62 7.21
N THR A 183 -1.34 -9.96 5.97
CA THR A 183 0.01 -9.75 5.43
C THR A 183 0.22 -8.35 4.84
N ALA A 184 -0.77 -7.82 4.11
CA ALA A 184 -0.57 -6.66 3.25
C ALA A 184 -1.26 -5.37 3.73
N ASN A 185 -2.35 -5.43 4.51
CA ASN A 185 -3.12 -4.21 4.83
C ASN A 185 -2.30 -3.14 5.52
N ASN A 186 -1.67 -3.48 6.64
CA ASN A 186 -0.85 -2.54 7.43
C ASN A 186 0.38 -2.04 6.65
N TRP A 187 0.90 -2.86 5.75
CA TRP A 187 2.03 -2.53 4.89
C TRP A 187 1.62 -1.47 3.86
N ASN A 188 0.55 -1.74 3.09
CA ASN A 188 0.09 -0.81 2.05
C ASN A 188 -0.43 0.51 2.63
N VAL A 189 -1.19 0.49 3.72
CA VAL A 189 -1.66 1.74 4.36
C VAL A 189 -0.49 2.62 4.78
N CYS A 190 0.55 2.03 5.40
CA CYS A 190 1.76 2.74 5.79
C CYS A 190 2.49 3.33 4.56
N GLN A 191 2.71 2.53 3.51
CA GLN A 191 3.37 2.97 2.27
C GLN A 191 2.67 4.17 1.65
N TYR A 192 1.38 4.05 1.40
CA TYR A 192 0.65 5.08 0.68
C TYR A 192 0.39 6.34 1.52
N ALA A 193 0.37 6.21 2.86
CA ALA A 193 0.39 7.38 3.74
C ALA A 193 1.72 8.15 3.60
N VAL A 194 2.87 7.46 3.59
CA VAL A 194 4.17 8.08 3.32
C VAL A 194 4.19 8.76 1.96
N LEU A 195 3.67 8.10 0.91
CA LEU A 195 3.59 8.68 -0.43
C LEU A 195 2.83 10.01 -0.45
N VAL A 196 1.67 10.06 0.21
CA VAL A 196 0.87 11.31 0.28
C VAL A 196 1.64 12.41 0.99
N HIS A 197 2.34 12.11 2.08
CA HIS A 197 3.19 13.07 2.78
C HIS A 197 4.33 13.58 1.90
N MET A 198 5.04 12.68 1.20
CA MET A 198 6.12 13.05 0.28
C MET A 198 5.63 13.99 -0.82
N MET A 199 4.55 13.59 -1.52
CA MET A 199 3.97 14.36 -2.61
C MET A 199 3.44 15.71 -2.14
N ALA A 200 2.82 15.77 -0.97
CA ALA A 200 2.35 17.02 -0.38
C ALA A 200 3.52 17.97 -0.10
N GLN A 201 4.58 17.50 0.57
CA GLN A 201 5.74 18.32 0.91
C GLN A 201 6.40 18.94 -0.32
N VAL A 202 6.73 18.13 -1.34
CA VAL A 202 7.44 18.64 -2.54
C VAL A 202 6.56 19.51 -3.44
N SER A 203 5.24 19.50 -3.20
CA SER A 203 4.28 20.35 -3.93
C SER A 203 3.82 21.57 -3.11
N GLY A 204 4.39 21.80 -1.92
CA GLY A 204 4.01 22.92 -1.06
C GLY A 204 2.62 22.77 -0.43
N LEU A 205 2.11 21.55 -0.32
CA LEU A 205 0.81 21.19 0.24
C LEU A 205 0.98 20.53 1.61
N GLN A 206 -0.14 20.37 2.32
CA GLN A 206 -0.22 19.58 3.53
C GLN A 206 -0.84 18.21 3.22
N ALA A 207 -0.41 17.15 3.90
CA ALA A 207 -1.08 15.87 3.81
C ALA A 207 -2.51 15.97 4.36
N GLY A 208 -3.48 15.50 3.59
CA GLY A 208 -4.89 15.51 3.90
C GLY A 208 -5.41 14.13 4.29
N GLU A 209 -6.27 13.55 3.46
CA GLU A 209 -6.89 12.25 3.71
C GLU A 209 -6.35 11.20 2.74
N LEU A 210 -6.05 10.00 3.25
CA LEU A 210 -5.88 8.78 2.47
C LEU A 210 -7.17 7.95 2.57
N VAL A 211 -7.84 7.76 1.43
CA VAL A 211 -9.01 6.87 1.31
C VAL A 211 -8.55 5.57 0.67
N HIS A 212 -8.69 4.46 1.38
CA HIS A 212 -8.33 3.13 0.90
C HIS A 212 -9.60 2.39 0.48
N VAL A 213 -9.76 2.19 -0.82
CA VAL A 213 -10.89 1.48 -1.45
C VAL A 213 -10.44 0.10 -1.85
N ILE A 214 -11.11 -0.92 -1.32
CA ILE A 214 -10.72 -2.32 -1.46
C ILE A 214 -11.89 -3.09 -2.07
N ALA A 215 -11.73 -3.65 -3.26
CA ALA A 215 -12.77 -4.45 -3.90
C ALA A 215 -12.94 -5.80 -3.22
N ASP A 216 -11.89 -6.60 -3.08
CA ASP A 216 -11.86 -7.88 -2.36
C ASP A 216 -10.99 -7.75 -1.11
N CYS A 217 -11.63 -7.66 0.05
CA CYS A 217 -10.97 -7.53 1.35
C CYS A 217 -11.13 -8.85 2.10
N HIS A 218 -10.02 -9.57 2.36
CA HIS A 218 -10.11 -10.95 2.80
C HIS A 218 -9.12 -11.33 3.91
N ILE A 219 -9.47 -12.43 4.58
CA ILE A 219 -8.62 -13.15 5.53
C ILE A 219 -8.54 -14.60 5.04
N TYR A 220 -7.32 -15.09 4.81
CA TYR A 220 -7.11 -16.49 4.47
C TYR A 220 -7.46 -17.42 5.65
N ASP A 221 -7.90 -18.64 5.35
CA ASP A 221 -8.32 -19.65 6.32
C ASP A 221 -7.25 -19.91 7.40
N ARG A 222 -5.98 -20.09 7.01
CA ARG A 222 -4.86 -20.30 7.96
C ARG A 222 -4.44 -19.04 8.70
N HIS A 223 -4.89 -17.88 8.28
CA HIS A 223 -4.63 -16.61 8.96
C HIS A 223 -5.64 -16.28 10.07
N ILE A 224 -6.81 -16.95 10.08
CA ILE A 224 -7.90 -16.65 11.02
C ILE A 224 -7.46 -16.71 12.50
N PRO A 225 -6.71 -17.73 12.96
CA PRO A 225 -6.26 -17.78 14.36
C PRO A 225 -5.39 -16.59 14.75
N ALA A 226 -4.45 -16.22 13.87
CA ALA A 226 -3.56 -15.10 14.08
C ALA A 226 -4.30 -13.75 14.11
N VAL A 227 -5.25 -13.54 13.18
CA VAL A 227 -6.10 -12.34 13.16
C VAL A 227 -6.93 -12.27 14.45
N LYS A 228 -7.60 -13.35 14.87
CA LYS A 228 -8.38 -13.36 16.12
C LYS A 228 -7.53 -12.98 17.33
N ALA A 229 -6.32 -13.55 17.46
CA ALA A 229 -5.40 -13.22 18.55
C ALA A 229 -4.96 -11.74 18.51
N MET A 230 -4.79 -11.14 17.33
CA MET A 230 -4.52 -9.71 17.20
C MET A 230 -5.71 -8.85 17.65
N LEU A 231 -6.94 -9.27 17.34
CA LEU A 231 -8.15 -8.53 17.71
C LEU A 231 -8.41 -8.48 19.23
N GLU A 232 -7.83 -9.39 20.00
CA GLU A 232 -7.90 -9.39 21.46
C GLU A 232 -6.94 -8.39 22.12
N LYS A 233 -5.91 -7.91 21.39
CA LYS A 233 -4.89 -7.01 21.92
C LYS A 233 -5.40 -5.58 21.98
N GLU A 234 -5.10 -4.85 23.05
CA GLU A 234 -5.37 -3.43 23.15
C GLU A 234 -4.33 -2.63 22.34
N GLY A 235 -4.78 -1.81 21.37
CA GLY A 235 -3.88 -0.99 20.55
C GLY A 235 -3.28 0.19 21.33
N TYR A 236 -2.07 0.60 20.92
CA TYR A 236 -1.41 1.79 21.46
C TYR A 236 -1.85 3.06 20.70
N ALA A 237 -1.50 4.22 21.23
CA ALA A 237 -1.63 5.48 20.51
C ALA A 237 -0.74 5.48 19.25
N ALA A 238 -1.18 6.19 18.22
CA ALA A 238 -0.38 6.38 17.02
C ALA A 238 0.95 7.07 17.35
N PRO A 239 2.07 6.67 16.71
CA PRO A 239 3.34 7.35 16.87
C PRO A 239 3.32 8.71 16.16
N LYS A 240 4.29 9.56 16.52
CA LYS A 240 4.53 10.79 15.79
C LYS A 240 5.39 10.48 14.55
N PHE A 241 4.81 10.72 13.37
CA PHE A 241 5.53 10.66 12.10
C PHE A 241 6.12 12.02 11.75
N THR A 242 7.38 12.02 11.32
CA THR A 242 8.07 13.21 10.83
C THR A 242 8.92 12.86 9.61
N MET A 243 9.14 13.86 8.75
CA MET A 243 10.00 13.78 7.58
C MET A 243 11.05 14.88 7.63
N ASP A 244 12.12 14.72 6.86
CA ASP A 244 13.11 15.78 6.64
C ASP A 244 12.47 16.89 5.79
N GLU A 245 12.15 18.01 6.45
CA GLU A 245 11.49 19.15 5.82
C GLU A 245 12.37 19.91 4.81
N SER A 246 13.69 19.67 4.82
CA SER A 246 14.62 20.30 3.87
C SER A 246 14.54 19.71 2.46
N ILE A 247 13.92 18.52 2.31
CA ILE A 247 13.81 17.85 1.01
C ILE A 247 12.69 18.48 0.20
N THR A 248 13.05 19.02 -0.96
CA THR A 248 12.13 19.67 -1.91
C THR A 248 11.99 18.92 -3.23
N ASP A 249 12.80 17.88 -3.45
CA ASP A 249 12.76 17.00 -4.61
C ASP A 249 12.22 15.62 -4.19
N PHE A 250 11.19 15.15 -4.89
CA PHE A 250 10.59 13.83 -4.65
C PHE A 250 11.61 12.69 -4.74
N TYR A 251 12.60 12.82 -5.60
CA TYR A 251 13.63 11.80 -5.83
C TYR A 251 14.79 11.83 -4.83
N ALA A 252 14.81 12.83 -3.95
CA ALA A 252 15.84 12.95 -2.91
C ALA A 252 15.49 12.23 -1.60
N PHE A 253 14.25 11.81 -1.40
CA PHE A 253 13.89 11.04 -0.21
C PHE A 253 14.58 9.69 -0.17
N THR A 254 15.03 9.31 1.01
CA THR A 254 15.56 7.98 1.35
C THR A 254 14.78 7.40 2.52
N LYS A 255 14.94 6.12 2.83
CA LYS A 255 14.32 5.52 4.02
C LYS A 255 14.70 6.20 5.34
N ASP A 256 15.82 6.92 5.38
CA ASP A 256 16.31 7.63 6.57
C ASP A 256 15.75 9.06 6.66
N SER A 257 15.05 9.53 5.63
CA SER A 257 14.33 10.81 5.63
C SER A 257 13.09 10.81 6.53
N PHE A 258 12.71 9.65 7.06
CA PHE A 258 11.47 9.47 7.83
C PHE A 258 11.78 8.97 9.25
N LYS A 259 10.99 9.45 10.22
CA LYS A 259 11.06 9.01 11.62
C LYS A 259 9.67 8.68 12.15
N MET A 260 9.62 7.68 13.03
CA MET A 260 8.41 7.23 13.70
C MET A 260 8.67 7.21 15.21
N GLU A 261 8.47 8.37 15.86
CA GLU A 261 8.78 8.55 17.28
C GLU A 261 7.68 7.93 18.14
N GLY A 262 8.09 7.14 19.15
CA GLY A 262 7.15 6.52 20.07
C GLY A 262 6.35 5.35 19.50
N TYR A 263 6.78 4.75 18.37
CA TYR A 263 6.11 3.59 17.81
C TYR A 263 6.22 2.39 18.75
N ARG A 264 5.08 1.95 19.26
CA ARG A 264 4.91 0.78 20.13
C ARG A 264 4.02 -0.23 19.42
N TYR A 265 4.28 -1.50 19.64
CA TYR A 265 3.53 -2.62 19.04
C TYR A 265 3.59 -3.83 19.96
N HIS A 266 2.69 -4.78 19.76
CA HIS A 266 2.70 -6.06 20.46
C HIS A 266 3.59 -7.06 19.74
N ASP A 267 4.18 -7.97 20.49
CA ASP A 267 4.83 -9.16 19.95
C ASP A 267 3.81 -10.04 19.21
N PHE A 268 4.29 -10.75 18.22
CA PHE A 268 3.46 -11.57 17.34
C PHE A 268 4.14 -12.91 17.10
N ASP A 269 3.68 -13.94 17.83
CA ASP A 269 4.30 -15.26 17.90
C ASP A 269 3.65 -16.27 16.92
N PHE A 270 3.03 -15.80 15.86
CA PHE A 270 2.46 -16.64 14.81
C PHE A 270 3.37 -16.72 13.60
N GLU A 271 3.61 -17.90 13.10
CA GLU A 271 4.11 -18.11 11.75
C GLU A 271 3.00 -17.73 10.76
N ILE A 272 3.37 -16.91 9.75
CA ILE A 272 2.42 -16.46 8.73
C ILE A 272 2.73 -17.22 7.44
N PRO A 273 1.97 -18.26 7.08
CA PRO A 273 2.14 -18.94 5.82
C PRO A 273 1.73 -18.01 4.67
N MET A 274 2.43 -18.12 3.54
CA MET A 274 2.10 -17.38 2.32
C MET A 274 1.27 -18.26 1.38
N ALA A 275 0.23 -17.68 0.80
CA ALA A 275 -0.56 -18.29 -0.28
C ALA A 275 -0.12 -17.70 -1.63
N ILE A 276 0.24 -18.55 -2.60
CA ILE A 276 0.78 -18.17 -3.92
C ILE A 276 -0.17 -18.62 -5.04
#